data_d1dc1440b0c312cbdd5d2c73da120642
#
_entry.id   d1dc1440b0c312cbdd5d2c73da120642
#
_cell.length_a   1.000
_cell.length_b   1.000
_cell.length_c   1.000
_cell.angle_alpha   90.00
_cell.angle_beta   90.00
_cell.angle_gamma   90.00
#
_symmetry.space_group_name_H-M   'P 1'
#
loop_
_entity.id
_entity.type
_entity.pdbx_description
1 polymer ?
#
loop_
_entity_poly.entity_id
_entity_poly.type
_entity_poly.pdbx_seq_one_letter_code
_entity_poly.pdbx_strand_id
1 'polypeptide(L)'
;MATRSGLAGKKLPLTLAFGALVAAAIGAACNGFFVNPTLTSLTINPNAPDVQLQTTTTLQAFGVYSDNTSSYLTSGVSWSSSDPTVATVTGDGSAILTGLQIGTTTITAGSQSVTSTATATVFISVSSLSITPTSQALAALNDTTPQPFIVKAVTASGTIDISSSAVLTAYLSGTAATGVQCTYDTTNPTGGSGGAGLYCTGDGSESTGMYQLIATYTGTNLTATATLNVQ
;
A
#
# COMPACT_ATOMS: atom_id res chain seq x y z
N MET A 1 31.25 99.57 21.95
CA MET A 1 31.94 98.54 21.16
C MET A 1 31.16 97.19 21.32
N ALA A 2 30.38 96.84 20.36
CA ALA A 2 29.57 95.65 20.44
C ALA A 2 30.08 94.66 19.36
N THR A 3 30.63 93.53 19.80
CA THR A 3 31.04 92.39 18.89
C THR A 3 29.89 91.45 18.71
N ARG A 4 29.39 91.37 17.49
CA ARG A 4 28.44 90.34 17.05
C ARG A 4 29.24 89.08 16.80
N SER A 5 28.95 88.01 17.53
CA SER A 5 29.36 86.65 17.19
C SER A 5 28.36 86.04 16.16
N GLY A 6 28.83 85.79 14.96
CA GLY A 6 28.07 85.14 13.94
C GLY A 6 28.00 83.64 14.18
N LEU A 7 26.80 83.09 14.29
CA LEU A 7 26.55 81.65 14.22
C LEU A 7 26.73 81.16 12.74
N ALA A 8 27.85 80.52 12.52
CA ALA A 8 28.02 79.77 11.22
C ALA A 8 27.16 78.54 11.26
N GLY A 9 26.00 78.62 10.65
CA GLY A 9 25.15 77.43 10.38
C GLY A 9 25.89 76.51 9.40
N LYS A 10 26.35 75.38 9.90
CA LYS A 10 26.84 74.25 9.05
C LYS A 10 25.70 73.78 8.17
N LYS A 11 25.67 74.21 6.92
CA LYS A 11 24.79 73.63 5.89
C LYS A 11 25.30 72.25 5.64
N LEU A 12 24.60 71.24 6.20
CA LEU A 12 24.84 69.84 5.81
C LEU A 12 24.57 69.76 4.32
N PRO A 13 25.51 69.28 3.50
CA PRO A 13 25.30 69.22 2.04
C PRO A 13 24.08 68.29 1.78
N LEU A 14 23.13 68.81 1.02
CA LEU A 14 21.87 68.15 0.62
C LEU A 14 22.12 66.74 0.05
N THR A 15 23.29 66.55 -0.56
CA THR A 15 23.77 65.26 -1.07
C THR A 15 23.99 64.20 0.02
N LEU A 16 24.47 64.59 1.21
CA LEU A 16 24.65 63.65 2.31
C LEU A 16 23.31 63.27 2.95
N ALA A 17 22.35 64.19 3.04
CA ALA A 17 21.00 63.89 3.51
C ALA A 17 20.24 63.00 2.55
N PHE A 18 20.37 63.21 1.24
CA PHE A 18 19.77 62.39 0.21
C PHE A 18 20.39 60.99 0.17
N GLY A 19 21.71 60.86 0.31
CA GLY A 19 22.40 59.59 0.38
C GLY A 19 21.99 58.76 1.61
N ALA A 20 21.82 59.41 2.77
CA ALA A 20 21.34 58.75 4.00
C ALA A 20 19.88 58.25 3.86
N LEU A 21 19.02 59.05 3.19
CA LEU A 21 17.61 58.67 2.95
C LEU A 21 17.49 57.46 1.98
N VAL A 22 18.30 57.44 0.94
CA VAL A 22 18.33 56.33 -0.02
C VAL A 22 18.88 55.05 0.63
N ALA A 23 19.94 55.18 1.44
CA ALA A 23 20.50 54.04 2.18
C ALA A 23 19.51 53.51 3.24
N ALA A 24 18.74 54.36 3.91
CA ALA A 24 17.69 53.94 4.83
C ALA A 24 16.51 53.28 4.12
N ALA A 25 16.13 53.74 2.91
CA ALA A 25 15.08 53.13 2.11
C ALA A 25 15.49 51.75 1.58
N ILE A 26 16.74 51.57 1.16
CA ILE A 26 17.26 50.27 0.73
C ILE A 26 17.39 49.31 1.92
N GLY A 27 17.85 49.78 3.06
CA GLY A 27 17.96 48.98 4.29
C GLY A 27 16.60 48.52 4.83
N ALA A 28 15.58 49.37 4.73
CA ALA A 28 14.19 48.97 5.12
C ALA A 28 13.52 48.01 4.12
N ALA A 29 13.85 48.15 2.84
CA ALA A 29 13.28 47.25 1.80
C ALA A 29 13.84 45.81 1.90
N CYS A 30 15.04 45.61 2.44
CA CYS A 30 15.62 44.25 2.53
C CYS A 30 15.14 43.43 3.76
N ASN A 31 14.52 44.03 4.76
CA ASN A 31 14.18 43.33 6.01
C ASN A 31 12.71 42.87 6.13
N GLY A 32 11.89 43.06 5.12
CA GLY A 32 10.46 42.73 5.25
C GLY A 32 9.75 42.17 4.05
N PHE A 33 10.44 41.98 2.92
CA PHE A 33 9.77 41.60 1.67
C PHE A 33 9.91 40.13 1.28
N PHE A 34 10.77 39.36 1.98
CA PHE A 34 10.88 37.91 1.76
C PHE A 34 10.32 37.16 2.96
N VAL A 35 8.99 37.10 3.04
CA VAL A 35 8.35 36.10 3.90
C VAL A 35 8.53 34.77 3.16
N ASN A 36 9.29 33.84 3.76
CA ASN A 36 9.36 32.49 3.22
C ASN A 36 7.94 31.93 3.16
N PRO A 37 7.46 31.51 1.98
CA PRO A 37 6.13 30.97 1.86
C PRO A 37 5.99 29.72 2.76
N THR A 38 4.90 29.65 3.50
CA THR A 38 4.58 28.51 4.36
C THR A 38 3.77 27.48 3.60
N LEU A 39 4.02 26.21 3.85
CA LEU A 39 3.23 25.13 3.28
C LEU A 39 1.79 25.22 3.78
N THR A 40 0.82 25.26 2.87
CA THR A 40 -0.62 25.37 3.17
C THR A 40 -1.38 24.10 2.84
N SER A 41 -0.91 23.30 1.88
CA SER A 41 -1.51 22.05 1.49
C SER A 41 -0.44 21.04 1.09
N LEU A 42 -0.68 19.77 1.35
CA LEU A 42 0.15 18.64 0.97
C LEU A 42 -0.72 17.59 0.29
N THR A 43 -0.22 16.96 -0.76
CA THR A 43 -0.86 15.82 -1.42
C THR A 43 0.18 14.74 -1.72
N ILE A 44 -0.24 13.48 -1.66
CA ILE A 44 0.57 12.33 -2.03
C ILE A 44 0.28 11.99 -3.50
N ASN A 45 1.31 11.75 -4.26
CA ASN A 45 1.22 11.35 -5.66
C ASN A 45 1.97 10.03 -5.90
N PRO A 46 1.29 8.97 -6.41
CA PRO A 46 -0.15 8.88 -6.66
C PRO A 46 -0.98 8.91 -5.35
N ASN A 47 -2.22 9.39 -5.44
CA ASN A 47 -3.13 9.51 -4.29
C ASN A 47 -3.81 8.18 -3.88
N ALA A 48 -3.73 7.17 -4.73
CA ALA A 48 -4.14 5.79 -4.48
C ALA A 48 -3.07 4.86 -5.08
N PRO A 49 -1.94 4.66 -4.38
CA PRO A 49 -0.86 3.85 -4.91
C PRO A 49 -1.19 2.37 -4.85
N ASP A 50 -1.05 1.70 -6.00
CA ASP A 50 -1.09 0.26 -6.10
C ASP A 50 0.35 -0.28 -6.19
N VAL A 51 0.66 -1.31 -5.41
CA VAL A 51 1.97 -1.97 -5.42
C VAL A 51 1.79 -3.48 -5.45
N GLN A 52 2.53 -4.16 -6.31
CA GLN A 52 2.50 -5.62 -6.31
C GLN A 52 3.24 -6.16 -5.07
N LEU A 53 2.77 -7.30 -4.59
CA LEU A 53 3.42 -8.01 -3.49
C LEU A 53 4.91 -8.23 -3.78
N GLN A 54 5.77 -7.93 -2.81
CA GLN A 54 7.24 -8.01 -2.91
C GLN A 54 7.88 -7.10 -3.96
N THR A 55 7.17 -6.05 -4.39
CA THR A 55 7.71 -5.00 -5.25
C THR A 55 7.64 -3.65 -4.57
N THR A 56 8.16 -2.64 -5.25
CA THR A 56 8.19 -1.27 -4.76
C THR A 56 7.55 -0.31 -5.76
N THR A 57 6.97 0.78 -5.24
CA THR A 57 6.56 1.95 -6.03
C THR A 57 7.01 3.23 -5.36
N THR A 58 7.21 4.28 -6.15
CA THR A 58 7.67 5.58 -5.64
C THR A 58 6.47 6.48 -5.36
N LEU A 59 6.48 7.11 -4.19
CA LEU A 59 5.56 8.15 -3.79
C LEU A 59 6.27 9.50 -3.77
N GLN A 60 5.54 10.55 -4.08
CA GLN A 60 6.02 11.92 -4.01
C GLN A 60 5.05 12.79 -3.22
N ALA A 61 5.59 13.71 -2.44
CA ALA A 61 4.80 14.72 -1.74
C ALA A 61 4.77 16.00 -2.58
N PHE A 62 3.57 16.50 -2.87
CA PHE A 62 3.35 17.73 -3.64
C PHE A 62 2.76 18.79 -2.72
N GLY A 63 3.46 19.90 -2.57
CA GLY A 63 3.10 20.99 -1.68
C GLY A 63 2.58 22.23 -2.42
N VAL A 64 1.59 22.89 -1.81
CA VAL A 64 1.12 24.23 -2.20
C VAL A 64 1.46 25.18 -1.05
N TYR A 65 1.96 26.36 -1.40
CA TYR A 65 2.46 27.36 -0.46
C TYR A 65 1.54 28.59 -0.39
N SER A 66 1.74 29.42 0.65
CA SER A 66 0.91 30.61 0.94
C SER A 66 0.98 31.70 -0.15
N ASP A 67 1.99 31.68 -1.00
CA ASP A 67 2.13 32.54 -2.17
C ASP A 67 1.53 31.97 -3.46
N ASN A 68 0.75 30.86 -3.35
CA ASN A 68 0.20 30.06 -4.44
C ASN A 68 1.24 29.37 -5.34
N THR A 69 2.49 29.34 -4.96
CA THR A 69 3.47 28.47 -5.64
C THR A 69 3.24 27.01 -5.21
N SER A 70 3.64 26.08 -6.06
CA SER A 70 3.52 24.66 -5.79
C SER A 70 4.72 23.91 -6.36
N SER A 71 5.15 22.86 -5.63
CA SER A 71 6.28 22.04 -6.04
C SER A 71 6.26 20.68 -5.34
N TYR A 72 6.99 19.71 -5.91
CA TYR A 72 7.33 18.49 -5.20
C TYR A 72 8.34 18.79 -4.10
N LEU A 73 8.10 18.26 -2.91
CA LEU A 73 9.02 18.36 -1.79
C LEU A 73 10.16 17.36 -2.00
N THR A 74 11.39 17.86 -1.94
CA THR A 74 12.60 17.03 -2.10
C THR A 74 13.16 16.56 -0.77
N SER A 75 12.73 17.17 0.35
CA SER A 75 13.13 16.81 1.72
C SER A 75 12.13 17.36 2.74
N GLY A 76 12.29 16.97 4.01
CA GLY A 76 11.47 17.45 5.13
C GLY A 76 10.06 16.85 5.16
N VAL A 77 9.86 15.66 4.58
CA VAL A 77 8.61 14.92 4.62
C VAL A 77 8.79 13.68 5.47
N SER A 78 7.99 13.55 6.50
CA SER A 78 7.85 12.31 7.28
C SER A 78 6.81 11.40 6.63
N TRP A 79 7.13 10.11 6.51
CA TRP A 79 6.25 9.11 5.93
C TRP A 79 5.94 8.02 6.94
N SER A 80 4.71 7.55 6.98
CA SER A 80 4.31 6.41 7.81
C SER A 80 3.20 5.58 7.16
N SER A 81 3.17 4.30 7.51
CA SER A 81 2.10 3.36 7.16
C SER A 81 1.29 3.04 8.41
N SER A 82 -0.03 2.99 8.30
CA SER A 82 -0.92 2.58 9.41
C SER A 82 -0.81 1.09 9.71
N ASP A 83 -0.41 0.28 8.73
CA ASP A 83 -0.14 -1.15 8.87
C ASP A 83 1.16 -1.52 8.14
N PRO A 84 2.31 -1.49 8.84
CA PRO A 84 3.58 -1.87 8.27
C PRO A 84 3.71 -3.35 7.89
N THR A 85 2.77 -4.21 8.31
CA THR A 85 2.76 -5.62 7.88
C THR A 85 2.20 -5.77 6.47
N VAL A 86 1.30 -4.88 6.05
CA VAL A 86 0.76 -4.83 4.68
C VAL A 86 1.75 -4.13 3.75
N ALA A 87 2.21 -2.93 4.10
CA ALA A 87 3.24 -2.23 3.33
C ALA A 87 4.06 -1.29 4.20
N THR A 88 5.34 -1.16 3.91
CA THR A 88 6.26 -0.19 4.52
C THR A 88 6.53 0.96 3.57
N VAL A 89 6.77 2.14 4.15
CA VAL A 89 7.15 3.34 3.40
C VAL A 89 8.39 3.96 4.02
N THR A 90 9.37 4.31 3.19
CA THR A 90 10.64 4.91 3.64
C THR A 90 11.08 6.01 2.66
N GLY A 91 11.52 7.14 3.19
CA GLY A 91 12.01 8.26 2.39
C GLY A 91 11.95 9.59 3.12
N ASP A 92 12.43 10.64 2.43
CA ASP A 92 12.39 12.03 2.86
C ASP A 92 12.22 12.90 1.60
N GLY A 93 11.07 13.50 1.43
CA GLY A 93 10.62 14.13 0.19
C GLY A 93 9.90 13.12 -0.71
N SER A 94 10.61 12.40 -1.57
CA SER A 94 10.08 11.20 -2.19
C SER A 94 10.27 9.97 -1.30
N ALA A 95 9.38 8.98 -1.42
CA ALA A 95 9.44 7.77 -0.62
C ALA A 95 9.27 6.52 -1.48
N ILE A 96 9.80 5.41 -0.98
CA ILE A 96 9.62 4.07 -1.55
C ILE A 96 8.57 3.35 -0.71
N LEU A 97 7.47 2.97 -1.34
CA LEU A 97 6.46 2.07 -0.79
C LEU A 97 6.78 0.65 -1.20
N THR A 98 6.86 -0.27 -0.23
CA THR A 98 7.15 -1.70 -0.44
C THR A 98 5.96 -2.53 0.01
N GLY A 99 5.38 -3.34 -0.88
CA GLY A 99 4.29 -4.25 -0.58
C GLY A 99 4.78 -5.54 0.08
N LEU A 100 4.26 -5.87 1.28
CA LEU A 100 4.70 -7.03 2.07
C LEU A 100 3.60 -8.09 2.20
N GLN A 101 2.33 -7.69 2.27
CA GLN A 101 1.18 -8.58 2.39
C GLN A 101 0.01 -8.02 1.58
N ILE A 102 -0.79 -8.90 0.98
CA ILE A 102 -1.99 -8.51 0.24
C ILE A 102 -2.97 -7.82 1.20
N GLY A 103 -3.48 -6.67 0.80
CA GLY A 103 -4.40 -5.88 1.59
C GLY A 103 -4.29 -4.40 1.31
N THR A 104 -4.85 -3.58 2.18
CA THR A 104 -4.81 -2.13 2.10
C THR A 104 -4.23 -1.54 3.38
N THR A 105 -3.51 -0.43 3.23
CA THR A 105 -2.99 0.35 4.34
C THR A 105 -3.08 1.84 4.02
N THR A 106 -3.18 2.68 5.05
CA THR A 106 -3.15 4.13 4.87
C THR A 106 -1.72 4.64 5.01
N ILE A 107 -1.24 5.30 3.97
CA ILE A 107 0.05 6.01 3.99
C ILE A 107 -0.20 7.46 4.37
N THR A 108 0.56 7.96 5.32
CA THR A 108 0.52 9.36 5.76
C THR A 108 1.84 10.03 5.42
N ALA A 109 1.76 11.19 4.77
CA ALA A 109 2.87 12.12 4.58
C ALA A 109 2.65 13.35 5.44
N GLY A 110 3.69 13.83 6.11
CA GLY A 110 3.65 15.04 6.93
C GLY A 110 4.85 15.92 6.67
N SER A 111 4.63 17.21 6.49
CA SER A 111 5.69 18.21 6.39
C SER A 111 5.26 19.49 7.10
N GLN A 112 6.14 20.08 7.91
CA GLN A 112 5.79 21.19 8.78
C GLN A 112 4.59 20.82 9.67
N SER A 113 3.46 21.51 9.55
CA SER A 113 2.21 21.20 10.29
C SER A 113 1.10 20.68 9.37
N VAL A 114 1.43 20.32 8.12
CA VAL A 114 0.48 19.88 7.11
C VAL A 114 0.65 18.39 6.88
N THR A 115 -0.47 17.66 6.85
CA THR A 115 -0.49 16.21 6.60
C THR A 115 -1.40 15.86 5.42
N SER A 116 -1.11 14.74 4.78
CA SER A 116 -1.92 14.14 3.73
C SER A 116 -1.94 12.62 3.88
N THR A 117 -3.00 11.99 3.43
CA THR A 117 -3.13 10.53 3.45
C THR A 117 -3.49 9.99 2.09
N ALA A 118 -3.04 8.76 1.81
CA ALA A 118 -3.39 7.98 0.62
C ALA A 118 -3.63 6.53 1.02
N THR A 119 -4.64 5.88 0.43
CA THR A 119 -4.86 4.45 0.63
C THR A 119 -4.00 3.68 -0.36
N ALA A 120 -3.06 2.91 0.14
CA ALA A 120 -2.22 2.01 -0.65
C ALA A 120 -2.85 0.62 -0.71
N THR A 121 -2.87 0.02 -1.91
CA THR A 121 -3.34 -1.35 -2.12
C THR A 121 -2.17 -2.24 -2.52
N VAL A 122 -1.94 -3.31 -1.76
CA VAL A 122 -1.00 -4.37 -2.13
C VAL A 122 -1.77 -5.51 -2.77
N PHE A 123 -1.41 -5.86 -3.99
CA PHE A 123 -2.10 -6.88 -4.79
C PHE A 123 -1.12 -7.88 -5.43
N ILE A 124 -1.65 -8.99 -5.93
CA ILE A 124 -0.91 -9.92 -6.77
C ILE A 124 -1.50 -9.95 -8.18
N SER A 125 -0.63 -9.93 -9.18
CA SER A 125 -1.01 -10.18 -10.58
C SER A 125 -0.90 -11.68 -10.84
N VAL A 126 -2.02 -12.38 -10.89
CA VAL A 126 -2.07 -13.82 -11.09
C VAL A 126 -2.24 -14.12 -12.59
N SER A 127 -1.35 -14.95 -13.14
CA SER A 127 -1.44 -15.41 -14.53
C SER A 127 -2.17 -16.73 -14.67
N SER A 128 -2.06 -17.63 -13.68
CA SER A 128 -2.79 -18.89 -13.63
C SER A 128 -2.86 -19.41 -12.19
N LEU A 129 -3.76 -20.35 -11.94
CA LEU A 129 -3.83 -21.10 -10.70
C LEU A 129 -3.31 -22.51 -10.90
N SER A 130 -2.78 -23.10 -9.85
CA SER A 130 -2.44 -24.53 -9.78
C SER A 130 -2.95 -25.10 -8.46
N ILE A 131 -3.28 -26.38 -8.45
CA ILE A 131 -3.72 -27.12 -7.27
C ILE A 131 -2.88 -28.39 -7.12
N THR A 132 -2.48 -28.68 -5.93
CA THR A 132 -1.64 -29.85 -5.60
C THR A 132 -2.17 -30.49 -4.32
N PRO A 133 -2.35 -31.83 -4.35
CA PRO A 133 -2.23 -32.75 -5.47
C PRO A 133 -3.33 -32.56 -6.51
N THR A 134 -3.12 -33.06 -7.72
CA THR A 134 -4.12 -33.00 -8.80
C THR A 134 -5.20 -34.05 -8.67
N SER A 135 -5.00 -35.04 -7.81
CA SER A 135 -6.00 -36.09 -7.51
C SER A 135 -5.77 -36.67 -6.13
N GLN A 136 -6.86 -37.04 -5.46
CA GLN A 136 -6.86 -37.76 -4.19
C GLN A 136 -8.05 -38.70 -4.09
N ALA A 137 -7.96 -39.71 -3.20
CA ALA A 137 -9.03 -40.59 -2.83
C ALA A 137 -9.39 -40.42 -1.36
N LEU A 138 -10.69 -40.31 -1.06
CA LEU A 138 -11.24 -40.53 0.27
C LEU A 138 -11.55 -42.04 0.38
N ALA A 139 -10.98 -42.69 1.39
CA ALA A 139 -11.06 -44.16 1.51
C ALA A 139 -12.46 -44.66 1.91
N ALA A 140 -13.34 -43.78 2.44
CA ALA A 140 -14.74 -44.07 2.75
C ALA A 140 -15.52 -42.76 2.92
N LEU A 141 -16.85 -42.85 2.80
CA LEU A 141 -17.80 -41.76 2.98
C LEU A 141 -17.71 -41.04 4.38
N ASN A 142 -17.12 -41.69 5.35
CA ASN A 142 -16.86 -41.13 6.70
C ASN A 142 -15.38 -41.04 6.99
N ASP A 143 -14.55 -40.88 5.96
CA ASP A 143 -13.12 -40.74 6.18
C ASP A 143 -12.82 -39.39 6.85
N THR A 144 -12.44 -39.50 8.12
CA THR A 144 -12.01 -38.36 8.94
C THR A 144 -10.56 -37.97 8.69
N THR A 145 -9.89 -38.59 7.70
CA THR A 145 -8.53 -38.23 7.29
C THR A 145 -8.55 -37.35 6.02
N PRO A 146 -8.89 -36.07 6.14
CA PRO A 146 -8.89 -35.19 4.99
C PRO A 146 -7.46 -35.05 4.48
N GLN A 147 -7.33 -35.02 3.16
CA GLN A 147 -6.07 -34.75 2.51
C GLN A 147 -6.01 -33.26 2.14
N PRO A 148 -4.89 -32.58 2.39
CA PRO A 148 -4.79 -31.16 2.07
C PRO A 148 -4.61 -30.93 0.56
N PHE A 149 -5.34 -29.97 0.04
CA PHE A 149 -5.08 -29.37 -1.26
C PHE A 149 -4.43 -27.99 -1.07
N ILE A 150 -3.36 -27.77 -1.80
CA ILE A 150 -2.67 -26.47 -1.81
C ILE A 150 -2.98 -25.78 -3.12
N VAL A 151 -3.59 -24.59 -3.05
CA VAL A 151 -3.85 -23.76 -4.21
C VAL A 151 -2.76 -22.70 -4.30
N LYS A 152 -2.08 -22.63 -5.44
CA LYS A 152 -1.02 -21.67 -5.69
C LYS A 152 -1.39 -20.76 -6.85
N ALA A 153 -1.15 -19.47 -6.68
CA ALA A 153 -1.15 -18.48 -7.74
C ALA A 153 0.21 -18.46 -8.43
N VAL A 154 0.21 -18.53 -9.76
CA VAL A 154 1.40 -18.31 -10.59
C VAL A 154 1.47 -16.83 -10.91
N THR A 155 2.58 -16.20 -10.58
CA THR A 155 2.86 -14.79 -10.83
C THR A 155 4.12 -14.64 -11.67
N ALA A 156 4.42 -13.43 -12.11
CA ALA A 156 5.66 -13.15 -12.84
C ALA A 156 6.93 -13.40 -11.99
N SER A 157 6.81 -13.32 -10.65
CA SER A 157 7.92 -13.54 -9.71
C SER A 157 7.97 -14.96 -9.12
N GLY A 158 7.06 -15.86 -9.52
CA GLY A 158 7.01 -17.24 -9.03
C GLY A 158 5.63 -17.67 -8.58
N THR A 159 5.57 -18.68 -7.72
CA THR A 159 4.31 -19.21 -7.19
C THR A 159 4.12 -18.79 -5.74
N ILE A 160 2.90 -18.37 -5.40
CA ILE A 160 2.50 -17.96 -4.05
C ILE A 160 1.37 -18.87 -3.58
N ASP A 161 1.46 -19.38 -2.35
CA ASP A 161 0.37 -20.13 -1.73
C ASP A 161 -0.76 -19.17 -1.37
N ILE A 162 -1.95 -19.41 -1.93
CA ILE A 162 -3.16 -18.64 -1.72
C ILE A 162 -4.30 -19.48 -1.13
N SER A 163 -4.00 -20.66 -0.60
CA SER A 163 -5.00 -21.61 -0.09
C SER A 163 -5.95 -20.97 0.93
N SER A 164 -5.46 -20.04 1.77
CA SER A 164 -6.28 -19.33 2.75
C SER A 164 -7.28 -18.33 2.14
N SER A 165 -7.09 -17.95 0.88
CA SER A 165 -7.91 -16.96 0.16
C SER A 165 -8.61 -17.57 -1.06
N ALA A 166 -8.32 -18.83 -1.36
CA ALA A 166 -8.95 -19.56 -2.46
C ALA A 166 -10.25 -20.25 -1.98
N VAL A 167 -11.21 -20.35 -2.88
CA VAL A 167 -12.42 -21.15 -2.68
C VAL A 167 -12.29 -22.40 -3.50
N LEU A 168 -12.49 -23.58 -2.88
CA LEU A 168 -12.47 -24.87 -3.54
C LEU A 168 -13.89 -25.47 -3.51
N THR A 169 -14.49 -25.66 -4.67
CA THR A 169 -15.85 -26.18 -4.83
C THR A 169 -15.82 -27.55 -5.50
N ALA A 170 -16.53 -28.51 -4.93
CA ALA A 170 -16.68 -29.85 -5.48
C ALA A 170 -17.89 -29.96 -6.44
N TYR A 171 -17.72 -30.63 -7.55
CA TYR A 171 -18.76 -30.90 -8.54
C TYR A 171 -18.83 -32.40 -8.85
N LEU A 172 -20.03 -32.96 -8.84
CA LEU A 172 -20.31 -34.32 -9.31
C LEU A 172 -21.13 -34.22 -10.58
N SER A 173 -20.61 -34.79 -11.68
CA SER A 173 -21.30 -34.75 -13.00
C SER A 173 -21.72 -33.33 -13.44
N GLY A 174 -20.89 -32.32 -13.12
CA GLY A 174 -21.13 -30.90 -13.48
C GLY A 174 -22.08 -30.16 -12.57
N THR A 175 -22.60 -30.77 -11.51
CA THR A 175 -23.46 -30.13 -10.52
C THR A 175 -22.67 -29.92 -9.22
N ALA A 176 -22.78 -28.76 -8.61
CA ALA A 176 -22.13 -28.48 -7.32
C ALA A 176 -22.64 -29.51 -6.27
N ALA A 177 -21.69 -30.15 -5.62
CA ALA A 177 -21.98 -31.19 -4.62
C ALA A 177 -22.04 -30.56 -3.23
N THR A 178 -23.15 -30.71 -2.54
CA THR A 178 -23.36 -30.17 -1.19
C THR A 178 -22.78 -31.06 -0.10
N GLY A 179 -22.62 -32.37 -0.37
CA GLY A 179 -22.10 -33.32 0.62
C GLY A 179 -20.57 -33.33 0.77
N VAL A 180 -19.83 -32.65 -0.11
CA VAL A 180 -18.37 -32.50 -0.01
C VAL A 180 -18.03 -31.04 0.23
N GLN A 181 -17.41 -30.73 1.36
CA GLN A 181 -17.01 -29.40 1.74
C GLN A 181 -15.49 -29.30 1.84
N CYS A 182 -14.91 -28.24 1.25
CA CYS A 182 -13.49 -27.98 1.31
C CYS A 182 -13.25 -26.66 2.05
N THR A 183 -12.59 -26.73 3.19
CA THR A 183 -12.31 -25.56 4.05
C THR A 183 -10.82 -25.44 4.30
N TYR A 184 -10.35 -24.18 4.41
CA TYR A 184 -8.96 -23.92 4.77
C TYR A 184 -8.77 -24.12 6.28
N ASP A 185 -7.72 -24.87 6.63
CA ASP A 185 -7.29 -25.05 8.01
C ASP A 185 -5.76 -24.85 8.09
N THR A 186 -5.30 -24.30 9.21
CA THR A 186 -3.87 -24.11 9.50
C THR A 186 -3.23 -25.35 10.11
N THR A 187 -4.06 -26.24 10.65
CA THR A 187 -3.68 -27.54 11.20
C THR A 187 -4.56 -28.60 10.56
N ASN A 188 -4.05 -29.80 10.43
CA ASN A 188 -4.91 -30.91 9.96
C ASN A 188 -6.08 -31.09 10.95
N PRO A 189 -7.35 -30.87 10.55
CA PRO A 189 -8.52 -30.93 11.46
C PRO A 189 -8.75 -32.31 12.08
N THR A 190 -8.10 -33.35 11.56
CA THR A 190 -8.22 -34.73 12.06
C THR A 190 -6.97 -35.22 12.79
N GLY A 191 -5.99 -34.34 13.06
CA GLY A 191 -4.78 -34.69 13.79
C GLY A 191 -3.73 -35.48 13.02
N GLY A 192 -3.86 -35.55 11.68
CA GLY A 192 -2.83 -36.11 10.80
C GLY A 192 -1.63 -35.18 10.59
N SER A 193 -0.59 -35.67 9.91
CA SER A 193 0.66 -34.93 9.67
C SER A 193 0.59 -33.87 8.55
N GLY A 194 -0.61 -33.47 8.09
CA GLY A 194 -0.82 -32.43 7.10
C GLY A 194 -0.59 -31.03 7.69
N GLY A 195 0.05 -30.14 6.91
CA GLY A 195 0.20 -28.71 7.25
C GLY A 195 -1.04 -27.88 6.87
N ALA A 196 -0.90 -26.57 6.87
CA ALA A 196 -1.94 -25.66 6.41
C ALA A 196 -2.36 -25.94 4.97
N GLY A 197 -3.66 -25.92 4.69
CA GLY A 197 -4.20 -26.17 3.35
C GLY A 197 -5.72 -26.26 3.33
N LEU A 198 -6.28 -26.56 2.15
CA LEU A 198 -7.70 -26.80 1.98
C LEU A 198 -7.99 -28.30 2.18
N TYR A 199 -8.83 -28.60 3.15
CA TYR A 199 -9.24 -29.93 3.49
C TYR A 199 -10.66 -30.18 3.03
N CYS A 200 -10.85 -31.21 2.20
CA CYS A 200 -12.18 -31.64 1.73
C CYS A 200 -12.67 -32.81 2.58
N THR A 201 -13.85 -32.66 3.17
CA THR A 201 -14.51 -33.67 3.99
C THR A 201 -15.91 -33.96 3.44
N GLY A 202 -16.36 -35.20 3.59
CA GLY A 202 -17.74 -35.59 3.35
C GLY A 202 -18.59 -35.40 4.61
N ASP A 203 -19.87 -35.09 4.44
CA ASP A 203 -20.84 -35.00 5.55
C ASP A 203 -21.66 -36.29 5.74
N GLY A 204 -21.35 -37.34 5.00
CA GLY A 204 -22.06 -38.60 4.99
C GLY A 204 -23.29 -38.65 4.08
N SER A 205 -23.59 -37.55 3.37
CA SER A 205 -24.64 -37.50 2.36
C SER A 205 -24.11 -37.58 0.93
N GLU A 206 -22.79 -37.55 0.78
CA GLU A 206 -22.12 -37.59 -0.50
C GLU A 206 -22.31 -38.93 -1.22
N SER A 207 -22.43 -38.90 -2.52
CA SER A 207 -22.45 -40.10 -3.36
C SER A 207 -21.02 -40.57 -3.65
N THR A 208 -20.83 -41.90 -3.75
CA THR A 208 -19.56 -42.42 -4.25
C THR A 208 -19.33 -41.99 -5.69
N GLY A 209 -18.08 -41.71 -6.04
CA GLY A 209 -17.72 -41.34 -7.41
C GLY A 209 -16.57 -40.35 -7.48
N MET A 210 -16.30 -39.91 -8.72
CA MET A 210 -15.24 -38.91 -8.98
C MET A 210 -15.83 -37.50 -8.98
N TYR A 211 -15.37 -36.72 -8.05
CA TYR A 211 -15.68 -35.28 -7.97
C TYR A 211 -14.60 -34.49 -8.68
N GLN A 212 -15.04 -33.48 -9.44
CA GLN A 212 -14.15 -32.42 -9.91
C GLN A 212 -14.10 -31.32 -8.88
N LEU A 213 -12.91 -31.00 -8.40
CA LEU A 213 -12.66 -29.85 -7.54
C LEU A 213 -12.24 -28.66 -8.39
N ILE A 214 -12.89 -27.52 -8.23
CA ILE A 214 -12.56 -26.29 -8.92
C ILE A 214 -12.13 -25.26 -7.89
N ALA A 215 -10.86 -24.86 -7.97
CA ALA A 215 -10.34 -23.75 -7.18
C ALA A 215 -10.58 -22.43 -7.93
N THR A 216 -11.06 -21.43 -7.19
CA THR A 216 -11.22 -20.04 -7.66
C THR A 216 -10.52 -19.10 -6.71
N TYR A 217 -10.09 -17.96 -7.22
CA TYR A 217 -9.48 -16.89 -6.42
C TYR A 217 -10.25 -15.59 -6.62
N THR A 218 -10.64 -14.95 -5.52
CA THR A 218 -11.47 -13.75 -5.53
C THR A 218 -10.84 -12.63 -6.37
N GLY A 219 -11.65 -12.01 -7.23
CA GLY A 219 -11.20 -10.91 -8.11
C GLY A 219 -10.56 -11.38 -9.42
N THR A 220 -10.50 -12.70 -9.67
CA THR A 220 -10.03 -13.26 -10.94
C THR A 220 -11.05 -14.22 -11.52
N ASN A 221 -10.99 -14.43 -12.86
CA ASN A 221 -11.75 -15.49 -13.54
C ASN A 221 -10.91 -16.77 -13.73
N LEU A 222 -9.79 -16.88 -13.03
CA LEU A 222 -8.87 -18.00 -13.14
C LEU A 222 -9.36 -19.17 -12.29
N THR A 223 -9.19 -20.37 -12.81
CA THR A 223 -9.54 -21.62 -12.13
C THR A 223 -8.40 -22.62 -12.22
N ALA A 224 -8.32 -23.50 -11.23
CA ALA A 224 -7.53 -24.72 -11.29
C ALA A 224 -8.41 -25.90 -10.90
N THR A 225 -8.11 -27.08 -11.44
CA THR A 225 -8.93 -28.27 -11.21
C THR A 225 -8.11 -29.40 -10.61
N ALA A 226 -8.75 -30.14 -9.71
CA ALA A 226 -8.26 -31.42 -9.19
C ALA A 226 -9.40 -32.45 -9.17
N THR A 227 -9.11 -33.70 -8.90
CA THR A 227 -10.09 -34.74 -8.73
C THR A 227 -10.07 -35.32 -7.33
N LEU A 228 -11.25 -35.59 -6.78
CA LEU A 228 -11.45 -36.29 -5.53
C LEU A 228 -12.28 -37.53 -5.80
N ASN A 229 -11.73 -38.72 -5.51
CA ASN A 229 -12.44 -39.97 -5.65
C ASN A 229 -12.99 -40.41 -4.30
N VAL A 230 -14.31 -40.45 -4.19
CA VAL A 230 -15.03 -40.93 -2.99
C VAL A 230 -15.43 -42.39 -3.24
N GLN A 231 -14.89 -43.32 -2.43
CA GLN A 231 -15.06 -44.79 -2.58
C GLN A 231 -16.05 -45.37 -1.60
#